data_f8761191b98b4e67186ac4e32786d2ce
#
_entry.id   f8761191b98b4e67186ac4e32786d2ce
#
_cell.length_a   1.000
_cell.length_b   1.000
_cell.length_c   1.000
_cell.angle_alpha   90.00
_cell.angle_beta   90.00
_cell.angle_gamma   90.00
#
_symmetry.space_group_name_H-M   'P 1'
#
loop_
_entity.id
_entity.type
_entity.pdbx_description
1 polymer ?
#
loop_
_entity_poly.entity_id
_entity_poly.type
_entity_poly.pdbx_seq_one_letter_code
_entity_poly.pdbx_strand_id
1 'polypeptide(L)'
;MKAIVIAAGMGQRLQHHTAEVPKCLVEVAGKPILRHQVDAFHAEGVERIAVIRGYLAEKITYPDLVYYENPDFRVNNILESLFCAEPEMDGPFLSTYADILYDRSVVRAVLDAPGDICLVVDRGWARTYEGRTDHPIVEAELTEIDAQGRVLQVGKHVGPERALGEFIGLARYSAEGARLMRTVYQEVRERYLAHPELPFQAAKTFRKAYLTDLFEELIARGADVRCAAIDGHWREIDTVQDLERARELLGPHGALA
;
A
#
# COMPACT_ATOMS: atom_id res chain seq x y z
N MET A 1 17.21 5.93 -1.95
CA MET A 1 15.76 5.72 -1.69
C MET A 1 15.62 4.48 -0.82
N LYS A 2 14.67 4.46 0.11
CA LYS A 2 14.32 3.30 0.94
C LYS A 2 12.92 2.82 0.56
N ALA A 3 12.56 1.58 0.88
CA ALA A 3 11.18 1.09 0.77
C ALA A 3 10.71 0.52 2.10
N ILE A 4 9.44 0.70 2.42
CA ILE A 4 8.75 0.16 3.60
C ILE A 4 7.60 -0.70 3.13
N VAL A 5 7.66 -2.01 3.40
CA VAL A 5 6.61 -2.98 3.08
C VAL A 5 5.75 -3.23 4.32
N ILE A 6 4.44 -3.00 4.21
CA ILE A 6 3.50 -3.13 5.33
C ILE A 6 2.90 -4.54 5.33
N ALA A 7 3.52 -5.46 6.08
CA ALA A 7 3.23 -6.89 6.05
C ALA A 7 2.69 -7.44 7.39
N ALA A 8 2.08 -6.61 8.23
CA ALA A 8 1.62 -7.02 9.56
C ALA A 8 0.26 -7.74 9.58
N GLY A 9 -0.52 -7.67 8.50
CA GLY A 9 -1.89 -8.17 8.41
C GLY A 9 -2.02 -9.69 8.42
N MET A 10 -3.19 -10.20 8.86
CA MET A 10 -3.46 -11.65 8.98
C MET A 10 -3.86 -12.33 7.65
N GLY A 11 -4.31 -11.58 6.64
CA GLY A 11 -4.69 -12.13 5.34
C GLY A 11 -5.82 -13.16 5.37
N GLN A 12 -6.78 -13.05 6.27
CA GLN A 12 -7.80 -14.08 6.55
C GLN A 12 -8.64 -14.49 5.32
N ARG A 13 -8.80 -13.61 4.33
CA ARG A 13 -9.56 -13.88 3.10
C ARG A 13 -8.86 -14.90 2.18
N LEU A 14 -7.57 -15.16 2.39
CA LEU A 14 -6.82 -16.26 1.72
C LEU A 14 -7.01 -17.62 2.42
N GLN A 15 -7.82 -17.69 3.48
CA GLN A 15 -8.23 -18.91 4.17
C GLN A 15 -7.04 -19.81 4.58
N HIS A 16 -6.99 -21.06 4.11
CA HIS A 16 -5.97 -22.04 4.45
C HIS A 16 -4.56 -21.64 3.97
N HIS A 17 -4.44 -20.78 2.94
CA HIS A 17 -3.15 -20.31 2.44
C HIS A 17 -2.40 -19.43 3.44
N THR A 18 -3.12 -18.81 4.39
CA THR A 18 -2.53 -17.94 5.43
C THR A 18 -2.67 -18.50 6.84
N ALA A 19 -3.12 -19.74 7.00
CA ALA A 19 -3.24 -20.39 8.30
C ALA A 19 -1.87 -20.52 9.01
N GLU A 20 -0.84 -20.87 8.24
CA GLU A 20 0.53 -21.10 8.73
C GLU A 20 1.60 -20.23 8.04
N VAL A 21 1.19 -19.39 7.09
CA VAL A 21 2.09 -18.55 6.28
C VAL A 21 1.59 -17.12 6.27
N PRO A 22 2.43 -16.10 6.58
CA PRO A 22 2.05 -14.70 6.39
C PRO A 22 1.65 -14.42 4.94
N LYS A 23 0.64 -13.56 4.72
CA LYS A 23 0.11 -13.24 3.38
C LYS A 23 1.21 -12.89 2.37
N CYS A 24 2.21 -12.11 2.77
CA CYS A 24 3.32 -11.70 1.92
C CYS A 24 4.26 -12.86 1.50
N LEU A 25 4.19 -14.01 2.18
CA LEU A 25 4.95 -15.22 1.83
C LEU A 25 4.14 -16.23 1.01
N VAL A 26 2.88 -15.95 0.71
CA VAL A 26 2.10 -16.77 -0.23
C VAL A 26 2.77 -16.71 -1.61
N GLU A 27 2.93 -17.89 -2.25
CA GLU A 27 3.64 -17.99 -3.52
C GLU A 27 2.72 -17.76 -4.73
N VAL A 28 3.21 -16.94 -5.64
CA VAL A 28 2.66 -16.74 -6.98
C VAL A 28 3.76 -17.01 -7.98
N ALA A 29 3.52 -17.89 -8.96
CA ALA A 29 4.51 -18.34 -9.95
C ALA A 29 5.83 -18.84 -9.30
N GLY A 30 5.72 -19.60 -8.19
CA GLY A 30 6.85 -20.22 -7.49
C GLY A 30 7.72 -19.24 -6.68
N LYS A 31 7.26 -18.01 -6.44
CA LYS A 31 7.99 -17.01 -5.65
C LYS A 31 7.03 -16.27 -4.71
N PRO A 32 7.42 -16.02 -3.43
CA PRO A 32 6.62 -15.24 -2.49
C PRO A 32 6.30 -13.84 -2.99
N ILE A 33 5.10 -13.31 -2.67
CA ILE A 33 4.68 -11.94 -3.01
C ILE A 33 5.76 -10.93 -2.60
N LEU A 34 6.25 -11.02 -1.36
CA LEU A 34 7.31 -10.15 -0.85
C LEU A 34 8.57 -10.16 -1.73
N ARG A 35 8.99 -11.32 -2.24
CA ARG A 35 10.18 -11.42 -3.10
C ARG A 35 9.96 -10.83 -4.50
N HIS A 36 8.75 -10.87 -5.02
CA HIS A 36 8.40 -10.13 -6.24
C HIS A 36 8.58 -8.62 -6.04
N GLN A 37 8.10 -8.09 -4.91
CA GLN A 37 8.24 -6.67 -4.57
C GLN A 37 9.70 -6.26 -4.37
N VAL A 38 10.46 -7.06 -3.61
CA VAL A 38 11.90 -6.82 -3.36
C VAL A 38 12.68 -6.80 -4.67
N ASP A 39 12.44 -7.76 -5.55
CA ASP A 39 13.12 -7.82 -6.85
C ASP A 39 12.76 -6.61 -7.75
N ALA A 40 11.50 -6.16 -7.72
CA ALA A 40 11.09 -4.95 -8.45
C ALA A 40 11.76 -3.69 -7.90
N PHE A 41 11.91 -3.56 -6.59
CA PHE A 41 12.63 -2.46 -5.94
C PHE A 41 14.13 -2.48 -6.28
N HIS A 42 14.80 -3.62 -6.13
CA HIS A 42 16.22 -3.76 -6.46
C HIS A 42 16.50 -3.45 -7.94
N ALA A 43 15.61 -3.88 -8.85
CA ALA A 43 15.74 -3.58 -10.27
C ALA A 43 15.71 -2.07 -10.60
N GLU A 44 15.18 -1.25 -9.69
CA GLU A 44 15.13 0.22 -9.80
C GLU A 44 16.07 0.92 -8.79
N GLY A 45 17.05 0.20 -8.23
CA GLY A 45 18.09 0.77 -7.37
C GLY A 45 17.63 1.11 -5.94
N VAL A 46 16.52 0.55 -5.48
CA VAL A 46 16.05 0.70 -4.09
C VAL A 46 16.56 -0.48 -3.28
N GLU A 47 17.74 -0.29 -2.64
CA GLU A 47 18.49 -1.36 -1.97
C GLU A 47 18.07 -1.60 -0.52
N ARG A 48 17.67 -0.54 0.20
CA ARG A 48 17.26 -0.65 1.62
C ARG A 48 15.76 -0.84 1.71
N ILE A 49 15.35 -2.04 2.14
CA ILE A 49 13.95 -2.43 2.26
C ILE A 49 13.67 -2.83 3.71
N ALA A 50 12.73 -2.11 4.33
CA ALA A 50 12.19 -2.41 5.66
C ALA A 50 10.84 -3.13 5.52
N VAL A 51 10.60 -4.13 6.34
CA VAL A 51 9.34 -4.89 6.38
C VAL A 51 8.74 -4.80 7.77
N ILE A 52 7.50 -4.34 7.84
CA ILE A 52 6.75 -4.27 9.09
C ILE A 52 5.99 -5.58 9.25
N ARG A 53 6.37 -6.35 10.25
CA ARG A 53 5.81 -7.67 10.55
C ARG A 53 4.78 -7.59 11.68
N GLY A 54 3.87 -8.55 11.72
CA GLY A 54 2.88 -8.70 12.79
C GLY A 54 2.43 -10.16 12.90
N TYR A 55 1.45 -10.56 12.10
CA TYR A 55 1.00 -11.96 12.06
C TYR A 55 2.10 -12.89 11.57
N LEU A 56 2.43 -13.94 12.34
CA LEU A 56 3.50 -14.92 12.05
C LEU A 56 4.84 -14.23 11.70
N ALA A 57 5.18 -13.17 12.44
CA ALA A 57 6.37 -12.34 12.20
C ALA A 57 7.67 -13.17 12.11
N GLU A 58 7.76 -14.23 12.92
CA GLU A 58 8.92 -15.14 13.00
C GLU A 58 9.19 -15.91 11.69
N LYS A 59 8.22 -15.97 10.79
CA LYS A 59 8.37 -16.63 9.48
C LYS A 59 8.97 -15.74 8.39
N ILE A 60 8.99 -14.43 8.60
CA ILE A 60 9.56 -13.46 7.63
C ILE A 60 11.01 -13.18 8.07
N THR A 61 11.98 -13.90 7.49
CA THR A 61 13.36 -13.95 8.00
C THR A 61 14.44 -13.79 6.90
N TYR A 62 14.20 -12.98 5.89
CA TYR A 62 15.19 -12.74 4.82
C TYR A 62 16.36 -11.89 5.34
N PRO A 63 17.63 -12.31 5.14
CA PRO A 63 18.79 -11.63 5.72
C PRO A 63 19.11 -10.28 5.08
N ASP A 64 18.58 -10.01 3.90
CA ASP A 64 18.72 -8.77 3.13
C ASP A 64 17.69 -7.69 3.48
N LEU A 65 16.79 -7.95 4.45
CA LEU A 65 15.72 -7.04 4.84
C LEU A 65 15.88 -6.53 6.28
N VAL A 66 15.38 -5.33 6.53
CA VAL A 66 15.28 -4.73 7.87
C VAL A 66 13.86 -4.97 8.41
N TYR A 67 13.74 -5.24 9.71
CA TYR A 67 12.46 -5.59 10.31
C TYR A 67 12.01 -4.64 11.39
N TYR A 68 10.72 -4.31 11.36
CA TYR A 68 9.98 -3.62 12.40
C TYR A 68 8.78 -4.47 12.80
N GLU A 69 8.35 -4.36 14.06
CA GLU A 69 7.23 -5.13 14.58
C GLU A 69 6.03 -4.23 14.82
N ASN A 70 4.84 -4.68 14.42
CA ASN A 70 3.58 -4.11 14.88
C ASN A 70 2.95 -5.08 15.89
N PRO A 71 3.12 -4.88 17.20
CA PRO A 71 2.55 -5.77 18.21
C PRO A 71 1.01 -5.68 18.27
N ASP A 72 0.46 -4.56 17.82
CA ASP A 72 -0.98 -4.25 17.87
C ASP A 72 -1.74 -4.61 16.58
N PHE A 73 -1.14 -5.39 15.67
CA PHE A 73 -1.70 -5.71 14.35
C PHE A 73 -3.14 -6.26 14.37
N ARG A 74 -3.58 -6.83 15.49
CA ARG A 74 -4.96 -7.35 15.67
C ARG A 74 -5.99 -6.26 15.93
N VAL A 75 -5.56 -5.12 16.47
CA VAL A 75 -6.44 -4.06 16.94
C VAL A 75 -6.28 -2.73 16.21
N ASN A 76 -5.16 -2.52 15.53
CA ASN A 76 -4.94 -1.36 14.68
C ASN A 76 -5.12 -1.70 13.18
N ASN A 77 -4.76 -0.78 12.30
CA ASN A 77 -4.83 -0.94 10.85
C ASN A 77 -3.54 -0.44 10.19
N ILE A 78 -3.56 -0.30 8.88
CA ILE A 78 -2.40 -0.08 8.02
C ILE A 78 -1.67 1.23 8.32
N LEU A 79 -2.38 2.30 8.71
CA LEU A 79 -1.76 3.59 9.05
C LEU A 79 -0.82 3.45 10.27
N GLU A 80 -1.31 2.93 11.39
CA GLU A 80 -0.46 2.72 12.57
C GLU A 80 0.63 1.66 12.30
N SER A 81 0.34 0.66 11.46
CA SER A 81 1.34 -0.31 11.03
C SER A 81 2.52 0.38 10.35
N LEU A 82 2.26 1.28 9.38
CA LEU A 82 3.31 1.99 8.65
C LEU A 82 4.25 2.75 9.60
N PHE A 83 3.70 3.39 10.61
CA PHE A 83 4.48 4.19 11.58
C PHE A 83 5.28 3.36 12.59
N CYS A 84 5.14 2.02 12.62
CA CYS A 84 6.10 1.18 13.33
C CYS A 84 7.51 1.28 12.74
N ALA A 85 7.65 1.63 11.45
CA ALA A 85 8.92 1.87 10.79
C ALA A 85 9.24 3.37 10.62
N GLU A 86 8.73 4.24 11.48
CA GLU A 86 9.01 5.70 11.45
C GLU A 86 10.51 6.03 11.36
N PRO A 87 11.44 5.30 12.00
CA PRO A 87 12.88 5.56 11.83
C PRO A 87 13.39 5.48 10.39
N GLU A 88 12.70 4.77 9.49
CA GLU A 88 13.06 4.71 8.06
C GLU A 88 12.57 5.92 7.25
N MET A 89 11.72 6.78 7.85
CA MET A 89 11.14 7.96 7.22
C MET A 89 11.98 9.25 7.45
N ASP A 90 13.28 9.11 7.71
CA ASP A 90 14.21 10.23 7.94
C ASP A 90 14.69 10.91 6.64
N GLY A 91 14.22 10.45 5.50
CA GLY A 91 14.51 10.96 4.15
C GLY A 91 13.52 10.39 3.14
N PRO A 92 13.84 10.42 1.82
CA PRO A 92 12.94 9.91 0.79
C PRO A 92 12.70 8.40 0.93
N PHE A 93 11.44 7.97 0.82
CA PHE A 93 11.08 6.56 0.88
C PHE A 93 9.86 6.22 0.01
N LEU A 94 9.65 4.92 -0.20
CA LEU A 94 8.45 4.32 -0.76
C LEU A 94 7.71 3.56 0.33
N SER A 95 6.38 3.60 0.35
CA SER A 95 5.56 2.65 1.13
C SER A 95 4.76 1.76 0.20
N THR A 96 4.64 0.47 0.53
CA THR A 96 3.83 -0.47 -0.25
C THR A 96 3.04 -1.41 0.65
N TYR A 97 1.84 -1.78 0.20
CA TYR A 97 1.08 -2.89 0.78
C TYR A 97 1.76 -4.21 0.42
N ALA A 98 1.73 -5.18 1.32
CA ALA A 98 2.44 -6.46 1.14
C ALA A 98 1.65 -7.51 0.36
N ASP A 99 0.47 -7.17 -0.11
CA ASP A 99 -0.47 -8.05 -0.81
C ASP A 99 -0.63 -7.71 -2.29
N ILE A 100 0.19 -6.82 -2.80
CA ILE A 100 0.20 -6.44 -4.20
C ILE A 100 1.44 -6.96 -4.92
N LEU A 101 1.21 -7.43 -6.14
CA LEU A 101 2.27 -7.74 -7.11
C LEU A 101 2.35 -6.60 -8.11
N TYR A 102 3.55 -6.20 -8.47
CA TYR A 102 3.80 -5.24 -9.55
C TYR A 102 5.17 -5.52 -10.17
N ASP A 103 5.35 -5.13 -11.41
CA ASP A 103 6.63 -5.20 -12.05
C ASP A 103 7.46 -3.90 -11.85
N ARG A 104 8.73 -3.94 -12.30
CA ARG A 104 9.65 -2.82 -12.18
C ARG A 104 9.16 -1.52 -12.83
N SER A 105 8.33 -1.59 -13.88
CA SER A 105 7.81 -0.39 -14.57
C SER A 105 6.92 0.46 -13.67
N VAL A 106 6.17 -0.17 -12.77
CA VAL A 106 5.33 0.50 -11.77
C VAL A 106 6.21 1.25 -10.75
N VAL A 107 7.29 0.61 -10.27
CA VAL A 107 8.26 1.25 -9.37
C VAL A 107 8.94 2.44 -10.07
N ARG A 108 9.37 2.27 -11.32
CA ARG A 108 9.95 3.36 -12.12
C ARG A 108 8.98 4.52 -12.28
N ALA A 109 7.71 4.25 -12.62
CA ALA A 109 6.71 5.29 -12.81
C ALA A 109 6.56 6.19 -11.57
N VAL A 110 6.56 5.63 -10.36
CA VAL A 110 6.44 6.43 -9.13
C VAL A 110 7.75 7.12 -8.76
N LEU A 111 8.91 6.55 -9.09
CA LEU A 111 10.22 7.19 -8.87
C LEU A 111 10.40 8.42 -9.76
N ASP A 112 9.94 8.37 -11.01
CA ASP A 112 10.05 9.45 -12.01
C ASP A 112 8.97 10.52 -11.85
N ALA A 113 7.90 10.25 -11.08
CA ALA A 113 6.78 11.17 -10.91
C ALA A 113 7.16 12.41 -10.10
N PRO A 114 6.58 13.59 -10.41
CA PRO A 114 6.83 14.82 -9.67
C PRO A 114 6.13 14.85 -8.30
N GLY A 115 6.47 15.86 -7.49
CA GLY A 115 5.81 16.18 -6.22
C GLY A 115 6.47 15.52 -5.01
N ASP A 116 6.05 15.98 -3.84
CA ASP A 116 6.60 15.51 -2.56
C ASP A 116 5.94 14.25 -2.05
N ILE A 117 4.65 14.07 -2.33
CA ILE A 117 3.88 12.84 -2.06
C ILE A 117 3.25 12.42 -3.38
N CYS A 118 3.51 11.18 -3.81
CA CYS A 118 3.01 10.68 -5.07
C CYS A 118 2.43 9.27 -4.91
N LEU A 119 1.14 9.10 -5.27
CA LEU A 119 0.38 7.86 -5.20
C LEU A 119 0.45 7.14 -6.54
N VAL A 120 0.61 5.82 -6.57
CA VAL A 120 0.44 5.05 -7.82
C VAL A 120 -1.04 4.76 -8.03
N VAL A 121 -1.56 5.17 -9.19
CA VAL A 121 -2.99 5.09 -9.53
C VAL A 121 -3.18 4.35 -10.85
N ASP A 122 -3.89 3.22 -10.83
CA ASP A 122 -4.20 2.44 -12.02
C ASP A 122 -5.48 2.97 -12.71
N ARG A 123 -5.34 3.49 -13.93
CA ARG A 123 -6.47 3.95 -14.75
C ARG A 123 -7.31 2.79 -15.29
N GLY A 124 -6.68 1.61 -15.42
CA GLY A 124 -7.33 0.39 -15.90
C GLY A 124 -8.07 -0.41 -14.82
N TRP A 125 -8.16 0.11 -13.60
CA TRP A 125 -8.62 -0.57 -12.39
C TRP A 125 -9.94 -1.34 -12.56
N ALA A 126 -10.94 -0.77 -13.22
CA ALA A 126 -12.26 -1.40 -13.34
C ALA A 126 -12.20 -2.78 -14.01
N ARG A 127 -11.26 -2.98 -14.94
CA ARG A 127 -11.05 -4.27 -15.62
C ARG A 127 -10.54 -5.36 -14.67
N THR A 128 -9.84 -4.99 -13.59
CA THR A 128 -9.34 -5.96 -12.60
C THR A 128 -10.48 -6.57 -11.80
N TYR A 129 -11.62 -5.87 -11.69
CA TYR A 129 -12.82 -6.32 -11.00
C TYR A 129 -13.77 -7.16 -11.86
N GLU A 130 -13.57 -7.23 -13.18
CA GLU A 130 -14.37 -8.08 -14.06
C GLU A 130 -14.24 -9.56 -13.64
N GLY A 131 -15.38 -10.18 -13.27
CA GLY A 131 -15.42 -11.57 -12.76
C GLY A 131 -14.82 -11.77 -11.37
N ARG A 132 -14.47 -10.70 -10.63
CA ARG A 132 -13.99 -10.75 -9.25
C ARG A 132 -15.17 -10.69 -8.29
N THR A 133 -15.57 -11.86 -7.76
CA THR A 133 -16.77 -12.00 -6.91
C THR A 133 -16.46 -11.95 -5.42
N ASP A 134 -15.26 -12.41 -5.02
CA ASP A 134 -14.88 -12.55 -3.63
C ASP A 134 -14.31 -11.24 -3.03
N HIS A 135 -13.98 -10.28 -3.88
CA HIS A 135 -13.57 -8.93 -3.49
C HIS A 135 -14.41 -7.90 -4.29
N PRO A 136 -15.42 -7.32 -3.66
CA PRO A 136 -16.35 -6.44 -4.38
C PRO A 136 -15.70 -5.10 -4.74
N ILE A 137 -16.13 -4.53 -5.87
CA ILE A 137 -15.61 -3.26 -6.41
C ILE A 137 -15.73 -2.07 -5.44
N VAL A 138 -16.65 -2.13 -4.48
CA VAL A 138 -16.79 -1.08 -3.44
C VAL A 138 -15.63 -1.01 -2.45
N GLU A 139 -14.74 -2.00 -2.48
CA GLU A 139 -13.50 -2.00 -1.68
C GLU A 139 -12.34 -1.23 -2.35
N ALA A 140 -12.49 -0.84 -3.63
CA ALA A 140 -11.47 -0.09 -4.36
C ALA A 140 -11.17 1.27 -3.69
N GLU A 141 -9.90 1.59 -3.48
CA GLU A 141 -9.44 2.89 -2.99
C GLU A 141 -9.27 3.85 -4.16
N LEU A 142 -10.37 4.47 -4.59
CA LEU A 142 -10.40 5.31 -5.79
C LEU A 142 -9.78 6.70 -5.54
N THR A 143 -9.27 7.30 -6.62
CA THR A 143 -8.55 8.58 -6.58
C THR A 143 -9.15 9.58 -7.56
N GLU A 144 -9.57 10.74 -7.07
CA GLU A 144 -10.00 11.90 -7.87
C GLU A 144 -8.85 12.90 -7.99
N ILE A 145 -8.65 13.47 -9.19
CA ILE A 145 -7.61 14.48 -9.44
C ILE A 145 -8.19 15.74 -10.07
N ASP A 146 -7.47 16.85 -9.96
CA ASP A 146 -7.77 18.07 -10.72
C ASP A 146 -7.10 18.07 -12.11
N ALA A 147 -7.38 19.12 -12.89
CA ALA A 147 -6.79 19.30 -14.23
C ALA A 147 -5.25 19.49 -14.22
N GLN A 148 -4.66 19.76 -13.06
CA GLN A 148 -3.22 19.91 -12.84
C GLN A 148 -2.56 18.61 -12.34
N GLY A 149 -3.34 17.53 -12.19
CA GLY A 149 -2.87 16.22 -11.74
C GLY A 149 -2.62 16.17 -10.23
N ARG A 150 -3.22 17.08 -9.43
CA ARG A 150 -3.20 17.00 -7.97
C ARG A 150 -4.33 16.10 -7.50
N VAL A 151 -4.08 15.27 -6.52
CA VAL A 151 -5.10 14.44 -5.87
C VAL A 151 -6.02 15.34 -5.06
N LEU A 152 -7.32 15.26 -5.34
CA LEU A 152 -8.39 15.96 -4.62
C LEU A 152 -8.97 15.11 -3.50
N GLN A 153 -9.18 13.82 -3.77
CA GLN A 153 -9.69 12.83 -2.83
C GLN A 153 -9.12 11.46 -3.15
N VAL A 154 -8.97 10.60 -2.12
CA VAL A 154 -8.54 9.20 -2.27
C VAL A 154 -9.18 8.31 -1.22
N GLY A 155 -9.73 7.17 -1.62
CA GLY A 155 -10.34 6.19 -0.71
C GLY A 155 -11.61 5.56 -1.25
N LYS A 156 -12.21 4.69 -0.44
CA LYS A 156 -13.42 3.92 -0.82
C LYS A 156 -14.68 4.77 -0.96
N HIS A 157 -14.65 6.01 -0.49
CA HIS A 157 -15.76 6.95 -0.58
C HIS A 157 -15.79 7.73 -1.89
N VAL A 158 -14.73 7.67 -2.69
CA VAL A 158 -14.68 8.32 -4.00
C VAL A 158 -15.53 7.53 -5.00
N GLY A 159 -16.49 8.23 -5.64
CA GLY A 159 -17.35 7.60 -6.65
C GLY A 159 -16.61 7.29 -7.95
N PRO A 160 -16.91 6.14 -8.59
CA PRO A 160 -16.22 5.71 -9.80
C PRO A 160 -16.39 6.71 -10.98
N GLU A 161 -17.44 7.50 -10.99
CA GLU A 161 -17.72 8.53 -12.02
C GLU A 161 -16.77 9.74 -11.93
N ARG A 162 -16.08 9.94 -10.79
CA ARG A 162 -15.14 11.04 -10.57
C ARG A 162 -13.68 10.56 -10.55
N ALA A 163 -13.50 9.25 -10.40
CA ALA A 163 -12.19 8.67 -10.20
C ALA A 163 -11.36 8.66 -11.49
N LEU A 164 -10.09 9.07 -11.38
CA LEU A 164 -9.07 8.78 -12.38
C LEU A 164 -8.78 7.28 -12.43
N GLY A 165 -8.66 6.65 -11.26
CA GLY A 165 -8.29 5.26 -11.11
C GLY A 165 -8.22 4.83 -9.64
N GLU A 166 -7.69 3.63 -9.41
CA GLU A 166 -7.50 3.03 -8.09
C GLU A 166 -6.09 3.28 -7.55
N PHE A 167 -5.97 3.75 -6.32
CA PHE A 167 -4.71 3.75 -5.59
C PHE A 167 -4.32 2.32 -5.24
N ILE A 168 -3.20 1.85 -5.77
CA ILE A 168 -2.81 0.44 -5.66
C ILE A 168 -2.08 0.08 -4.36
N GLY A 169 -1.92 1.01 -3.41
CA GLY A 169 -1.19 0.75 -2.18
C GLY A 169 0.33 1.00 -2.27
N LEU A 170 0.83 1.60 -3.34
CA LEU A 170 2.23 2.02 -3.50
C LEU A 170 2.32 3.55 -3.58
N ALA A 171 3.12 4.16 -2.72
CA ALA A 171 3.33 5.61 -2.69
C ALA A 171 4.80 5.98 -2.49
N ARG A 172 5.21 7.14 -3.04
CA ARG A 172 6.53 7.73 -2.87
C ARG A 172 6.44 9.03 -2.08
N TYR A 173 7.43 9.24 -1.23
CA TYR A 173 7.62 10.46 -0.44
C TYR A 173 9.02 11.02 -0.69
N SER A 174 9.12 12.32 -1.01
CA SER A 174 10.40 13.05 -0.95
C SER A 174 10.82 13.23 0.52
N ALA A 175 11.98 13.82 0.77
CA ALA A 175 12.39 14.18 2.13
C ALA A 175 11.39 15.15 2.78
N GLU A 176 10.85 16.11 2.03
CA GLU A 176 9.84 17.06 2.51
C GLU A 176 8.48 16.36 2.71
N GLY A 177 8.06 15.50 1.77
CA GLY A 177 6.84 14.69 1.91
C GLY A 177 6.88 13.78 3.14
N ALA A 178 8.03 13.14 3.40
CA ALA A 178 8.26 12.32 4.59
C ALA A 178 8.15 13.14 5.88
N ARG A 179 8.77 14.33 5.91
CA ARG A 179 8.69 15.25 7.05
C ARG A 179 7.26 15.70 7.30
N LEU A 180 6.56 16.13 6.26
CA LEU A 180 5.17 16.57 6.35
C LEU A 180 4.25 15.46 6.86
N MET A 181 4.35 14.27 6.26
CA MET A 181 3.57 13.10 6.66
C MET A 181 3.77 12.76 8.14
N ARG A 182 5.02 12.72 8.62
CA ARG A 182 5.35 12.46 10.03
C ARG A 182 4.76 13.52 10.95
N THR A 183 4.92 14.81 10.62
CA THR A 183 4.39 15.91 11.42
C THR A 183 2.88 15.81 11.55
N VAL A 184 2.16 15.66 10.43
CA VAL A 184 0.70 15.54 10.44
C VAL A 184 0.25 14.29 11.21
N TYR A 185 0.90 13.16 11.01
CA TYR A 185 0.58 11.94 11.75
C TYR A 185 0.72 12.13 13.26
N GLN A 186 1.82 12.73 13.74
CA GLN A 186 2.05 12.93 15.17
C GLN A 186 1.00 13.86 15.79
N GLU A 187 0.69 14.99 15.13
CA GLU A 187 -0.34 15.91 15.59
C GLU A 187 -1.73 15.25 15.67
N VAL A 188 -2.09 14.50 14.62
CA VAL A 188 -3.37 13.79 14.59
C VAL A 188 -3.39 12.71 15.66
N ARG A 189 -2.33 11.93 15.78
CA ARG A 189 -2.20 10.87 16.79
C ARG A 189 -2.35 11.39 18.20
N GLU A 190 -1.70 12.50 18.57
CA GLU A 190 -1.85 13.14 19.89
C GLU A 190 -3.30 13.52 20.17
N ARG A 191 -3.99 14.15 19.22
CA ARG A 191 -5.41 14.49 19.33
C ARG A 191 -6.28 13.27 19.60
N TYR A 192 -6.07 12.18 18.85
CA TYR A 192 -6.90 10.98 18.95
C TYR A 192 -6.50 10.03 20.11
N LEU A 193 -5.30 10.19 20.68
CA LEU A 193 -4.97 9.55 21.96
C LEU A 193 -5.82 10.09 23.10
N ALA A 194 -6.16 11.39 23.08
CA ALA A 194 -7.05 12.00 24.05
C ALA A 194 -8.53 11.63 23.83
N HIS A 195 -8.92 11.29 22.59
CA HIS A 195 -10.29 11.01 22.17
C HIS A 195 -10.36 9.80 21.24
N PRO A 196 -10.06 8.57 21.74
CA PRO A 196 -9.91 7.37 20.90
C PRO A 196 -11.20 6.89 20.24
N GLU A 197 -12.36 7.37 20.70
CA GLU A 197 -13.67 7.06 20.16
C GLU A 197 -14.07 7.87 18.93
N LEU A 198 -13.37 9.00 18.67
CA LEU A 198 -13.72 9.87 17.56
C LEU A 198 -13.35 9.25 16.19
N PRO A 199 -14.19 9.46 15.17
CA PRO A 199 -13.86 9.06 13.80
C PRO A 199 -12.70 9.91 13.26
N PHE A 200 -11.83 9.31 12.46
CA PHE A 200 -10.76 9.99 11.73
C PHE A 200 -10.97 9.82 10.24
N GLN A 201 -11.25 10.92 9.53
CA GLN A 201 -11.61 10.89 8.13
C GLN A 201 -12.75 9.88 7.87
N ALA A 202 -12.56 8.89 6.97
CA ALA A 202 -13.54 7.83 6.73
C ALA A 202 -13.47 6.67 7.74
N ALA A 203 -12.41 6.59 8.54
CA ALA A 203 -12.25 5.52 9.53
C ALA A 203 -13.10 5.75 10.78
N LYS A 204 -13.66 4.67 11.34
CA LYS A 204 -14.47 4.71 12.59
C LYS A 204 -13.69 5.25 13.78
N THR A 205 -12.39 5.00 13.82
CA THR A 205 -11.47 5.52 14.83
C THR A 205 -10.08 5.66 14.19
N PHE A 206 -9.19 6.47 14.77
CA PHE A 206 -7.82 6.62 14.31
C PHE A 206 -7.07 5.28 14.24
N ARG A 207 -7.23 4.39 15.22
CA ARG A 207 -6.61 3.05 15.21
C ARG A 207 -7.05 2.18 14.03
N LYS A 208 -8.20 2.46 13.43
CA LYS A 208 -8.73 1.74 12.26
C LYS A 208 -8.48 2.46 10.94
N ALA A 209 -7.69 3.53 10.96
CA ALA A 209 -7.40 4.33 9.80
C ALA A 209 -6.58 3.57 8.74
N TYR A 210 -6.95 3.80 7.49
CA TYR A 210 -6.18 3.42 6.32
C TYR A 210 -5.11 4.48 6.01
N LEU A 211 -4.20 4.15 5.11
CA LEU A 211 -3.22 5.13 4.64
C LEU A 211 -3.90 6.27 3.86
N THR A 212 -4.98 5.96 3.17
CA THR A 212 -5.82 6.92 2.45
C THR A 212 -6.46 7.95 3.38
N ASP A 213 -6.81 7.60 4.63
CA ASP A 213 -7.29 8.59 5.60
C ASP A 213 -6.22 9.64 5.96
N LEU A 214 -4.94 9.25 6.02
CA LEU A 214 -3.87 10.23 6.24
C LEU A 214 -3.63 11.09 4.99
N PHE A 215 -3.75 10.54 3.78
CA PHE A 215 -3.69 11.35 2.57
C PHE A 215 -4.82 12.38 2.51
N GLU A 216 -6.05 12.01 2.87
CA GLU A 216 -7.18 12.94 2.98
C GLU A 216 -6.88 14.08 3.98
N GLU A 217 -6.30 13.77 5.12
CA GLU A 217 -5.90 14.78 6.12
C GLU A 217 -4.81 15.72 5.55
N LEU A 218 -3.83 15.17 4.84
CA LEU A 218 -2.77 15.93 4.20
C LEU A 218 -3.33 16.88 3.12
N ILE A 219 -4.24 16.37 2.28
CA ILE A 219 -4.92 17.14 1.23
C ILE A 219 -5.76 18.26 1.86
N ALA A 220 -6.53 17.96 2.91
CA ALA A 220 -7.34 18.95 3.62
C ALA A 220 -6.50 20.07 4.25
N ARG A 221 -5.23 19.78 4.58
CA ARG A 221 -4.25 20.78 5.07
C ARG A 221 -3.51 21.51 3.94
N GLY A 222 -3.84 21.25 2.69
CA GLY A 222 -3.26 21.92 1.52
C GLY A 222 -1.95 21.31 1.02
N ALA A 223 -1.61 20.07 1.39
CA ALA A 223 -0.47 19.36 0.84
C ALA A 223 -0.65 19.10 -0.67
N ASP A 224 0.43 19.24 -1.45
CA ASP A 224 0.45 18.91 -2.88
C ASP A 224 0.68 17.40 -3.05
N VAL A 225 -0.41 16.63 -3.01
CA VAL A 225 -0.39 15.19 -3.26
C VAL A 225 -0.61 14.96 -4.75
N ARG A 226 0.29 14.20 -5.39
CA ARG A 226 0.27 13.90 -6.83
C ARG A 226 0.02 12.42 -7.08
N CYS A 227 -0.17 12.03 -8.34
CA CYS A 227 -0.24 10.63 -8.72
C CYS A 227 0.69 10.29 -9.89
N ALA A 228 1.22 9.06 -9.85
CA ALA A 228 1.82 8.36 -10.98
C ALA A 228 0.74 7.46 -11.58
N ALA A 229 0.18 7.87 -12.72
CA ALA A 229 -0.85 7.08 -13.39
C ALA A 229 -0.22 5.92 -14.17
N ILE A 230 -0.74 4.73 -13.97
CA ILE A 230 -0.35 3.50 -14.67
C ILE A 230 -1.56 2.87 -15.39
N ASP A 231 -1.29 1.89 -16.24
CA ASP A 231 -2.31 1.10 -16.94
C ASP A 231 -2.02 -0.40 -16.74
N GLY A 232 -2.38 -0.93 -15.56
CA GLY A 232 -2.10 -2.33 -15.21
C GLY A 232 -0.68 -2.57 -14.69
N HIS A 233 -0.07 -3.72 -15.02
CA HIS A 233 1.24 -4.17 -14.53
C HIS A 233 1.31 -4.39 -13.01
N TRP A 234 0.17 -4.60 -12.39
CA TRP A 234 0.02 -4.92 -10.97
C TRP A 234 -1.18 -5.83 -10.73
N ARG A 235 -1.22 -6.49 -9.58
CA ARG A 235 -2.38 -7.27 -9.10
C ARG A 235 -2.41 -7.26 -7.58
N GLU A 236 -3.60 -7.13 -7.02
CA GLU A 236 -3.86 -7.38 -5.61
C GLU A 236 -4.17 -8.87 -5.40
N ILE A 237 -3.62 -9.44 -4.33
CA ILE A 237 -3.84 -10.83 -3.92
C ILE A 237 -4.52 -10.82 -2.56
N ASP A 238 -5.82 -10.64 -2.53
CA ASP A 238 -6.55 -10.46 -1.28
C ASP A 238 -7.44 -11.67 -0.91
N THR A 239 -7.92 -12.38 -1.93
CA THR A 239 -8.78 -13.57 -1.79
C THR A 239 -8.14 -14.78 -2.47
N VAL A 240 -8.73 -15.98 -2.23
CA VAL A 240 -8.31 -17.21 -2.95
C VAL A 240 -8.51 -17.04 -4.45
N GLN A 241 -9.62 -16.39 -4.87
CA GLN A 241 -9.88 -16.10 -6.28
C GLN A 241 -8.78 -15.23 -6.91
N ASP A 242 -8.29 -14.22 -6.18
CA ASP A 242 -7.21 -13.36 -6.67
C ASP A 242 -5.90 -14.14 -6.84
N LEU A 243 -5.60 -15.03 -5.90
CA LEU A 243 -4.42 -15.88 -5.96
C LEU A 243 -4.45 -16.81 -7.17
N GLU A 244 -5.59 -17.44 -7.44
CA GLU A 244 -5.77 -18.31 -8.60
C GLU A 244 -5.61 -17.52 -9.91
N ARG A 245 -6.28 -16.38 -10.03
CA ARG A 245 -6.17 -15.48 -11.20
C ARG A 245 -4.74 -14.98 -11.43
N ALA A 246 -4.02 -14.62 -10.36
CA ALA A 246 -2.65 -14.20 -10.48
C ALA A 246 -1.71 -15.33 -10.96
N ARG A 247 -1.93 -16.56 -10.50
CA ARG A 247 -1.19 -17.75 -10.93
C ARG A 247 -1.42 -18.06 -12.41
N GLU A 248 -2.66 -17.92 -12.89
CA GLU A 248 -3.00 -18.10 -14.30
C GLU A 248 -2.34 -17.03 -15.20
N LEU A 249 -2.41 -15.76 -14.79
CA LEU A 249 -1.87 -14.63 -15.55
C LEU A 249 -0.34 -14.62 -15.63
N LEU A 250 0.34 -14.91 -14.52
CA LEU A 250 1.80 -14.87 -14.48
C LEU A 250 2.45 -16.07 -15.16
N GLY A 251 1.74 -17.21 -15.30
CA GLY A 251 2.29 -18.42 -15.90
C GLY A 251 3.66 -18.81 -15.32
N PRO A 252 4.37 -19.75 -15.94
CA PRO A 252 5.70 -20.19 -15.47
C PRO A 252 6.83 -19.15 -15.69
N HIS A 253 6.58 -18.03 -16.37
CA HIS A 253 7.59 -17.03 -16.73
C HIS A 253 7.47 -15.67 -16.01
N GLY A 254 6.46 -15.49 -15.14
CA GLY A 254 6.43 -14.44 -14.14
C GLY A 254 6.31 -12.97 -14.59
N ALA A 255 5.81 -12.69 -15.81
CA ALA A 255 5.59 -11.31 -16.25
C ALA A 255 4.12 -10.90 -16.06
N LEU A 256 3.89 -9.78 -15.37
CA LEU A 256 2.59 -9.11 -15.30
C LEU A 256 2.35 -8.40 -16.64
N ALA A 257 1.34 -8.83 -17.37
CA ALA A 257 0.90 -8.19 -18.61
C ALA A 257 -0.15 -7.11 -18.30
#